data_0f22d41484ddf551cb81560f4211d4f7
#
_entry.id   0f22d41484ddf551cb81560f4211d4f7
#
_cell.length_a   1.000
_cell.length_b   1.000
_cell.length_c   1.000
_cell.angle_alpha   90.00
_cell.angle_beta   90.00
_cell.angle_gamma   90.00
#
_symmetry.space_group_name_H-M   'P 1'
#
loop_
_entity.id
_entity.type
_entity.pdbx_description
1 polymer ?
#
loop_
_entity_poly.entity_id
_entity_poly.type
_entity_poly.pdbx_seq_one_letter_code
_entity_poly.pdbx_strand_id
1 'polypeptide(L)'
;MTFECEKSLLASAIEGVSRAITNRAAIPVLEGIYLKAEGFQLTLTGYDMEMGITTTIECNVLIAGETVLDARLLGSMVSRMPGGDVRVELTDEGQAKISCGVAEFEIPAMMPSDYPALPNPGAENTMTIPCSMMREMIEKTIYAVSTEDKKPAHTGELFVIEPGSLTIVALDGYRLAIIQRDVTCTRDIRIIIPAKTLQELLKILGGPDEPVKIDANRRYVVFTTNGYTIMSRLIEGDFLNYESVIPKEKHTTVVVDCRRFIDTIERASLIITERLKNPLRITFSPETVTVRCQTNLGKVVDEFPPESFEGDVVEIGFNNRYMLDALRNCRCEKMRIEINGPLSPVLLLPEEGHDFTYLVLPVRFKNEG
;
A
#
# COMPACT_ATOMS: atom_id res chain seq x y z
N MET A 1 11.58 13.03 33.18
CA MET A 1 11.87 11.79 32.41
C MET A 1 13.33 11.78 32.03
N THR A 2 14.04 10.66 32.24
CA THR A 2 15.43 10.50 31.79
C THR A 2 15.65 9.03 31.38
N PHE A 3 16.15 8.81 30.17
CA PHE A 3 16.49 7.48 29.66
C PHE A 3 17.73 7.49 28.76
N GLU A 4 18.33 6.32 28.62
CA GLU A 4 19.45 6.04 27.73
C GLU A 4 19.09 4.85 26.83
N CYS A 5 19.32 5.00 25.53
CA CYS A 5 18.97 3.98 24.55
C CYS A 5 20.03 3.93 23.44
N GLU A 6 20.34 2.72 22.96
CA GLU A 6 21.24 2.55 21.82
C GLU A 6 20.70 3.28 20.58
N LYS A 7 21.58 4.04 19.93
CA LYS A 7 21.24 4.94 18.82
C LYS A 7 20.49 4.24 17.70
N SER A 8 20.93 3.03 17.30
CA SER A 8 20.34 2.35 16.14
C SER A 8 18.91 1.89 16.42
N LEU A 9 18.64 1.42 17.65
CA LEU A 9 17.29 1.05 18.09
C LEU A 9 16.37 2.27 18.12
N LEU A 10 16.85 3.37 18.73
CA LEU A 10 16.08 4.61 18.82
C LEU A 10 15.81 5.21 17.43
N ALA A 11 16.80 5.23 16.53
CA ALA A 11 16.64 5.75 15.17
C ALA A 11 15.61 4.94 14.37
N SER A 12 15.68 3.61 14.44
CA SER A 12 14.73 2.73 13.76
C SER A 12 13.30 2.89 14.29
N ALA A 13 13.15 3.00 15.62
CA ALA A 13 11.86 3.22 16.26
C ALA A 13 11.25 4.59 15.84
N ILE A 14 12.05 5.66 15.86
CA ILE A 14 11.64 7.00 15.42
C ILE A 14 11.22 6.97 13.95
N GLU A 15 12.01 6.35 13.07
CA GLU A 15 11.66 6.23 11.64
C GLU A 15 10.33 5.50 11.46
N GLY A 16 10.13 4.37 12.15
CA GLY A 16 8.91 3.58 12.07
C GLY A 16 7.66 4.35 12.47
N VAL A 17 7.66 5.01 13.63
CA VAL A 17 6.48 5.75 14.11
C VAL A 17 6.25 7.06 13.36
N SER A 18 7.31 7.69 12.82
CA SER A 18 7.20 8.93 12.02
C SER A 18 6.36 8.75 10.75
N ARG A 19 6.17 7.51 10.28
CA ARG A 19 5.31 7.19 9.12
C ARG A 19 3.83 7.51 9.35
N ALA A 20 3.40 7.58 10.61
CA ALA A 20 2.04 8.02 10.99
C ALA A 20 1.96 9.53 11.29
N ILE A 21 3.00 10.31 11.01
CA ILE A 21 3.03 11.74 11.34
C ILE A 21 2.98 12.57 10.05
N THR A 22 2.16 13.61 10.05
CA THR A 22 2.05 14.56 8.94
C THR A 22 2.73 15.89 9.29
N ASN A 23 3.43 16.49 8.33
CA ASN A 23 4.19 17.74 8.51
C ASN A 23 3.33 19.00 8.62
N ARG A 24 2.02 18.91 8.69
CA ARG A 24 1.06 20.02 8.83
C ARG A 24 -0.20 19.50 9.48
N ALA A 25 -0.05 19.01 10.72
CA ALA A 25 -1.20 18.53 11.48
C ALA A 25 -2.10 19.69 11.90
N ALA A 26 -3.41 19.45 11.91
CA ALA A 26 -4.37 20.43 12.43
C ALA A 26 -4.16 20.71 13.92
N ILE A 27 -3.61 19.76 14.66
CA ILE A 27 -3.24 19.83 16.07
C ILE A 27 -1.72 19.75 16.14
N PRO A 28 -1.00 20.82 16.53
CA PRO A 28 0.46 20.89 16.47
C PRO A 28 1.20 19.75 17.20
N VAL A 29 0.66 19.25 18.32
CA VAL A 29 1.27 18.15 19.08
C VAL A 29 1.37 16.85 18.26
N LEU A 30 0.54 16.66 17.21
CA LEU A 30 0.59 15.52 16.31
C LEU A 30 1.73 15.58 15.27
N GLU A 31 2.47 16.67 15.20
CA GLU A 31 3.75 16.75 14.47
C GLU A 31 4.89 16.11 15.29
N GLY A 32 4.62 15.75 16.54
CA GLY A 32 5.55 15.12 17.47
C GLY A 32 5.35 13.63 17.64
N ILE A 33 6.39 12.98 18.16
CA ILE A 33 6.36 11.60 18.64
C ILE A 33 6.08 11.65 20.14
N TYR A 34 5.03 10.95 20.55
CA TYR A 34 4.78 10.70 21.97
C TYR A 34 5.74 9.64 22.47
N LEU A 35 6.46 9.94 23.54
CA LEU A 35 7.45 9.10 24.20
C LEU A 35 6.99 8.79 25.61
N LYS A 36 6.98 7.50 25.99
CA LYS A 36 6.71 7.03 27.35
C LYS A 36 7.85 6.11 27.80
N ALA A 37 8.59 6.54 28.81
CA ALA A 37 9.66 5.78 29.43
C ALA A 37 9.17 5.19 30.78
N GLU A 38 9.13 3.84 30.89
CA GLU A 38 8.67 3.15 32.08
C GLU A 38 9.36 1.78 32.21
N GLY A 39 9.81 1.44 33.45
CA GLY A 39 10.54 0.20 33.70
C GLY A 39 11.87 0.14 32.94
N PHE A 40 12.00 -0.76 31.98
CA PHE A 40 13.15 -0.89 31.08
C PHE A 40 12.77 -0.68 29.60
N GLN A 41 11.71 0.05 29.36
CA GLN A 41 11.13 0.20 28.03
C GLN A 41 10.85 1.67 27.70
N LEU A 42 11.04 1.99 26.42
CA LEU A 42 10.59 3.22 25.82
C LEU A 42 9.54 2.89 24.75
N THR A 43 8.33 3.38 24.95
CA THR A 43 7.26 3.30 23.97
C THR A 43 7.23 4.59 23.18
N LEU A 44 7.26 4.47 21.83
CA LEU A 44 7.14 5.57 20.89
C LEU A 44 5.82 5.45 20.17
N THR A 45 5.13 6.55 19.96
CA THR A 45 3.86 6.60 19.21
C THR A 45 3.83 7.80 18.28
N GLY A 46 3.52 7.54 17.00
CA GLY A 46 3.13 8.56 16.01
C GLY A 46 1.65 8.40 15.68
N TYR A 47 0.92 9.53 15.49
CA TYR A 47 -0.51 9.51 15.23
C TYR A 47 -0.97 10.73 14.44
N ASP A 48 -1.85 10.55 13.43
CA ASP A 48 -2.43 11.62 12.63
C ASP A 48 -3.97 11.70 12.70
N MET A 49 -4.58 11.10 13.73
CA MET A 49 -6.02 10.94 13.95
C MET A 49 -6.69 9.85 13.11
N GLU A 50 -6.07 9.38 12.05
CA GLU A 50 -6.59 8.29 11.20
C GLU A 50 -5.74 7.04 11.32
N MET A 51 -4.41 7.19 11.38
CA MET A 51 -3.45 6.10 11.51
C MET A 51 -2.51 6.39 12.68
N GLY A 52 -2.32 5.41 13.55
CA GLY A 52 -1.33 5.44 14.62
C GLY A 52 -0.35 4.29 14.49
N ILE A 53 0.93 4.55 14.75
CA ILE A 53 1.99 3.53 14.79
C ILE A 53 2.67 3.62 16.13
N THR A 54 2.72 2.48 16.84
CA THR A 54 3.38 2.36 18.14
C THR A 54 4.43 1.27 18.07
N THR A 55 5.57 1.50 18.73
CA THR A 55 6.59 0.50 18.98
C THR A 55 7.15 0.65 20.37
N THR A 56 7.65 -0.43 20.95
CA THR A 56 8.31 -0.44 22.26
C THR A 56 9.68 -1.07 22.12
N ILE A 57 10.70 -0.36 22.58
CA ILE A 57 12.10 -0.77 22.55
C ILE A 57 12.68 -0.85 23.96
N GLU A 58 13.69 -1.68 24.14
CA GLU A 58 14.43 -1.75 25.40
C GLU A 58 15.30 -0.50 25.57
N CYS A 59 15.30 0.07 26.76
CA CYS A 59 16.16 1.19 27.15
C CYS A 59 16.43 1.20 28.65
N ASN A 60 17.48 1.90 29.05
CA ASN A 60 17.79 2.16 30.44
C ASN A 60 16.99 3.37 30.93
N VAL A 61 15.92 3.16 31.67
CA VAL A 61 15.09 4.26 32.19
C VAL A 61 15.62 4.64 33.59
N LEU A 62 16.17 5.85 33.70
CA LEU A 62 16.67 6.41 34.94
C LEU A 62 15.55 7.11 35.74
N ILE A 63 14.69 7.85 35.03
CA ILE A 63 13.52 8.55 35.59
C ILE A 63 12.36 8.31 34.63
N ALA A 64 11.32 7.62 35.09
CA ALA A 64 10.11 7.39 34.33
C ALA A 64 9.37 8.70 33.99
N GLY A 65 8.63 8.70 32.89
CA GLY A 65 7.83 9.86 32.49
C GLY A 65 7.39 9.81 31.04
N GLU A 66 6.75 10.87 30.61
CA GLU A 66 6.15 11.02 29.29
C GLU A 66 6.46 12.38 28.69
N THR A 67 6.57 12.47 27.40
CA THR A 67 6.74 13.75 26.66
C THR A 67 6.37 13.59 25.20
N VAL A 68 6.26 14.72 24.49
CA VAL A 68 6.14 14.72 23.04
C VAL A 68 7.26 15.59 22.44
N LEU A 69 8.01 15.06 21.50
CA LEU A 69 9.10 15.77 20.81
C LEU A 69 8.82 15.85 19.31
N ASP A 70 9.17 16.99 18.68
CA ASP A 70 9.04 17.16 17.23
C ASP A 70 9.71 16.01 16.48
N ALA A 71 8.93 15.30 15.66
CA ALA A 71 9.37 14.07 15.00
C ALA A 71 10.52 14.31 14.02
N ARG A 72 10.46 15.41 13.25
CA ARG A 72 11.45 15.75 12.24
C ARG A 72 12.77 16.16 12.89
N LEU A 73 12.72 16.98 13.93
CA LEU A 73 13.92 17.40 14.66
C LEU A 73 14.57 16.20 15.34
N LEU A 74 13.80 15.44 16.11
CA LEU A 74 14.29 14.25 16.83
C LEU A 74 14.93 13.24 15.86
N GLY A 75 14.24 12.89 14.77
CA GLY A 75 14.75 11.97 13.74
C GLY A 75 16.01 12.49 13.07
N SER A 76 16.07 13.80 12.74
CA SER A 76 17.23 14.41 12.12
C SER A 76 18.45 14.45 13.05
N MET A 77 18.25 14.67 14.34
CA MET A 77 19.32 14.70 15.35
C MET A 77 19.85 13.29 15.59
N VAL A 78 18.98 12.35 15.95
CA VAL A 78 19.38 10.98 16.28
C VAL A 78 20.07 10.30 15.10
N SER A 79 19.58 10.48 13.88
CA SER A 79 20.20 9.87 12.67
C SER A 79 21.65 10.35 12.45
N ARG A 80 21.98 11.60 12.81
CA ARG A 80 23.31 12.23 12.63
C ARG A 80 24.22 12.14 13.84
N MET A 81 23.74 11.68 14.99
CA MET A 81 24.58 11.48 16.17
C MET A 81 25.67 10.43 15.93
N PRO A 82 26.80 10.49 16.65
CA PRO A 82 27.79 9.42 16.64
C PRO A 82 27.17 8.11 17.16
N GLY A 83 27.85 6.97 16.96
CA GLY A 83 27.43 5.69 17.53
C GLY A 83 27.54 5.69 19.06
N GLY A 84 26.72 4.89 19.70
CA GLY A 84 26.64 4.74 21.16
C GLY A 84 25.25 4.99 21.70
N ASP A 85 25.15 5.22 22.98
CA ASP A 85 23.88 5.45 23.65
C ASP A 85 23.46 6.92 23.54
N VAL A 86 22.21 7.13 23.20
CA VAL A 86 21.55 8.44 23.21
C VAL A 86 20.87 8.60 24.56
N ARG A 87 21.23 9.67 25.28
CA ARG A 87 20.58 10.07 26.53
C ARG A 87 19.59 11.18 26.23
N VAL A 88 18.37 11.02 26.70
CA VAL A 88 17.30 12.02 26.64
C VAL A 88 16.89 12.38 28.08
N GLU A 89 16.87 13.67 28.40
CA GLU A 89 16.53 14.20 29.73
C GLU A 89 15.57 15.39 29.58
N LEU A 90 14.42 15.32 30.26
CA LEU A 90 13.51 16.46 30.37
C LEU A 90 13.94 17.35 31.52
N THR A 91 14.08 18.64 31.24
CA THR A 91 14.34 19.67 32.24
C THR A 91 13.04 20.20 32.84
N ASP A 92 13.15 20.84 34.01
CA ASP A 92 12.01 21.48 34.68
C ASP A 92 11.47 22.68 33.89
N GLU A 93 12.26 23.21 32.93
CA GLU A 93 11.90 24.31 32.05
C GLU A 93 11.11 23.89 30.80
N GLY A 94 10.77 22.61 30.68
CA GLY A 94 10.02 22.07 29.52
C GLY A 94 10.87 21.91 28.25
N GLN A 95 12.18 21.72 28.41
CA GLN A 95 13.11 21.40 27.33
C GLN A 95 13.52 19.92 27.41
N ALA A 96 13.83 19.33 26.26
CA ALA A 96 14.47 18.03 26.18
C ALA A 96 15.93 18.21 25.78
N LYS A 97 16.85 17.77 26.65
CA LYS A 97 18.28 17.62 26.35
C LYS A 97 18.52 16.24 25.75
N ILE A 98 19.14 16.20 24.58
CA ILE A 98 19.41 14.98 23.83
C ILE A 98 20.90 14.94 23.56
N SER A 99 21.60 13.97 24.12
CA SER A 99 23.06 13.91 24.01
C SER A 99 23.55 12.52 23.59
N CYS A 100 24.68 12.48 22.85
CA CYS A 100 25.39 11.26 22.50
C CYS A 100 26.86 11.60 22.25
N GLY A 101 27.76 11.08 23.08
CA GLY A 101 29.17 11.45 23.08
C GLY A 101 29.37 12.92 23.37
N VAL A 102 29.93 13.66 22.42
CA VAL A 102 30.17 15.12 22.54
C VAL A 102 29.04 15.96 21.91
N ALA A 103 28.10 15.32 21.24
CA ALA A 103 26.96 16.02 20.63
C ALA A 103 25.87 16.24 21.66
N GLU A 104 25.40 17.47 21.78
CA GLU A 104 24.31 17.85 22.69
C GLU A 104 23.35 18.79 21.95
N PHE A 105 22.05 18.51 22.13
CA PHE A 105 20.96 19.32 21.58
C PHE A 105 19.97 19.64 22.69
N GLU A 106 19.32 20.76 22.59
CA GLU A 106 18.24 21.17 23.46
C GLU A 106 17.07 21.65 22.60
N ILE A 107 15.90 21.01 22.77
CA ILE A 107 14.70 21.32 21.98
C ILE A 107 13.48 21.44 22.89
N PRO A 108 12.48 22.26 22.52
CA PRO A 108 11.23 22.35 23.26
C PRO A 108 10.53 21.00 23.32
N ALA A 109 10.03 20.65 24.51
CA ALA A 109 9.15 19.52 24.73
C ALA A 109 7.69 19.99 24.76
N MET A 110 6.79 19.21 24.18
CA MET A 110 5.35 19.47 24.21
C MET A 110 4.70 18.67 25.34
N MET A 111 3.56 19.16 25.83
CA MET A 111 2.82 18.50 26.92
C MET A 111 2.18 17.19 26.44
N PRO A 112 2.45 16.06 27.11
CA PRO A 112 1.88 14.78 26.74
C PRO A 112 0.35 14.73 26.93
N SER A 113 -0.22 15.57 27.81
CA SER A 113 -1.69 15.68 28.02
C SER A 113 -2.43 16.18 26.78
N ASP A 114 -1.76 16.88 25.87
CA ASP A 114 -2.36 17.42 24.65
C ASP A 114 -2.35 16.40 23.52
N TYR A 115 -1.62 15.28 23.68
CA TYR A 115 -1.56 14.22 22.69
C TYR A 115 -2.80 13.32 22.78
N PRO A 116 -3.58 13.18 21.69
CA PRO A 116 -4.79 12.35 21.71
C PRO A 116 -4.45 10.88 21.95
N ALA A 117 -5.20 10.24 22.83
CA ALA A 117 -5.05 8.80 23.04
C ALA A 117 -5.40 8.02 21.78
N LEU A 118 -4.58 7.03 21.41
CA LEU A 118 -4.92 6.10 20.37
C LEU A 118 -6.16 5.29 20.76
N PRO A 119 -7.14 5.15 19.84
CA PRO A 119 -8.24 4.22 20.07
C PRO A 119 -7.73 2.80 20.30
N ASN A 120 -8.30 2.13 21.30
CA ASN A 120 -8.08 0.71 21.54
C ASN A 120 -9.32 -0.08 21.08
N PRO A 121 -9.31 -0.65 19.87
CA PRO A 121 -10.50 -1.29 19.31
C PRO A 121 -10.86 -2.63 19.97
N GLY A 122 -10.00 -3.17 20.83
CA GLY A 122 -10.12 -4.55 21.31
C GLY A 122 -9.81 -5.58 20.20
N ALA A 123 -9.68 -6.84 20.60
CA ALA A 123 -9.42 -7.96 19.67
C ALA A 123 -10.72 -8.71 19.37
N GLU A 124 -11.53 -8.21 18.42
CA GLU A 124 -12.82 -8.85 18.10
C GLU A 124 -12.72 -9.91 17.00
N ASN A 125 -11.90 -9.65 15.98
CA ASN A 125 -11.77 -10.50 14.80
C ASN A 125 -10.30 -10.69 14.47
N THR A 126 -9.68 -11.67 15.14
CA THR A 126 -8.24 -11.91 15.01
C THR A 126 -7.97 -12.98 13.96
N MET A 127 -7.05 -12.68 13.05
CA MET A 127 -6.39 -13.67 12.21
C MET A 127 -4.89 -13.39 12.15
N THR A 128 -4.12 -14.42 11.80
CA THR A 128 -2.67 -14.31 11.65
C THR A 128 -2.26 -14.96 10.35
N ILE A 129 -1.47 -14.27 9.55
CA ILE A 129 -0.93 -14.76 8.28
C ILE A 129 0.56 -14.43 8.18
N PRO A 130 1.33 -15.10 7.31
CA PRO A 130 2.73 -14.74 7.05
C PRO A 130 2.86 -13.34 6.43
N CYS A 131 3.92 -12.61 6.78
CA CYS A 131 4.25 -11.31 6.18
C CYS A 131 4.42 -11.40 4.66
N SER A 132 4.96 -12.51 4.14
CA SER A 132 5.09 -12.74 2.69
C SER A 132 3.74 -12.75 1.98
N MET A 133 2.73 -13.43 2.56
CA MET A 133 1.36 -13.48 2.02
C MET A 133 0.72 -12.09 2.03
N MET A 134 0.78 -11.38 3.16
CA MET A 134 0.22 -10.02 3.26
C MET A 134 0.89 -9.08 2.25
N ARG A 135 2.22 -9.12 2.16
CA ARG A 135 2.99 -8.33 1.20
C ARG A 135 2.56 -8.61 -0.23
N GLU A 136 2.50 -9.88 -0.63
CA GLU A 136 2.09 -10.28 -1.97
C GLU A 136 0.67 -9.78 -2.29
N MET A 137 -0.27 -9.99 -1.37
CA MET A 137 -1.67 -9.61 -1.60
C MET A 137 -1.82 -8.11 -1.78
N ILE A 138 -1.21 -7.29 -0.93
CA ILE A 138 -1.27 -5.83 -1.06
C ILE A 138 -0.55 -5.36 -2.34
N GLU A 139 0.67 -5.83 -2.61
CA GLU A 139 1.45 -5.37 -3.77
C GLU A 139 0.76 -5.70 -5.10
N LYS A 140 0.01 -6.81 -5.17
CA LYS A 140 -0.74 -7.21 -6.36
C LYS A 140 -2.05 -6.43 -6.56
N THR A 141 -2.51 -5.65 -5.58
CA THR A 141 -3.81 -4.95 -5.66
C THR A 141 -3.71 -3.44 -5.49
N ILE A 142 -2.82 -2.94 -4.64
CA ILE A 142 -2.73 -1.53 -4.23
C ILE A 142 -2.63 -0.52 -5.39
N TYR A 143 -2.08 -0.93 -6.54
CA TYR A 143 -1.94 -0.10 -7.73
C TYR A 143 -3.29 0.30 -8.34
N ALA A 144 -4.35 -0.46 -8.06
CA ALA A 144 -5.68 -0.25 -8.63
C ALA A 144 -6.59 0.65 -7.77
N VAL A 145 -6.17 1.10 -6.58
CA VAL A 145 -6.94 2.04 -5.77
C VAL A 145 -7.10 3.39 -6.47
N SER A 146 -8.22 4.07 -6.20
CA SER A 146 -8.46 5.44 -6.69
C SER A 146 -7.57 6.45 -5.95
N THR A 147 -7.07 7.41 -6.71
CA THR A 147 -6.40 8.61 -6.16
C THR A 147 -7.35 9.80 -6.04
N GLU A 148 -8.62 9.64 -6.43
CA GLU A 148 -9.64 10.68 -6.40
C GLU A 148 -10.57 10.50 -5.18
N ASP A 149 -10.76 11.57 -4.40
CA ASP A 149 -11.61 11.56 -3.19
C ASP A 149 -13.13 11.54 -3.45
N LYS A 150 -13.57 11.57 -4.72
CA LYS A 150 -14.98 11.58 -5.09
C LYS A 150 -15.75 10.36 -4.59
N LYS A 151 -15.07 9.24 -4.44
CA LYS A 151 -15.60 7.99 -3.88
C LYS A 151 -14.61 7.46 -2.83
N PRO A 152 -14.70 7.91 -1.58
CA PRO A 152 -13.76 7.53 -0.53
C PRO A 152 -13.54 6.02 -0.40
N ALA A 153 -14.61 5.21 -0.55
CA ALA A 153 -14.52 3.75 -0.49
C ALA A 153 -13.50 3.15 -1.49
N HIS A 154 -13.24 3.83 -2.62
CA HIS A 154 -12.28 3.36 -3.63
C HIS A 154 -10.85 3.86 -3.39
N THR A 155 -10.60 4.72 -2.39
CA THR A 155 -9.25 5.17 -2.00
C THR A 155 -8.54 4.18 -1.06
N GLY A 156 -9.22 3.09 -0.72
CA GLY A 156 -8.71 1.97 0.05
C GLY A 156 -8.94 0.64 -0.64
N GLU A 157 -8.47 -0.42 -0.01
CA GLU A 157 -8.70 -1.79 -0.44
C GLU A 157 -9.80 -2.42 0.41
N LEU A 158 -10.70 -3.14 -0.24
CA LEU A 158 -11.68 -3.98 0.43
C LEU A 158 -11.04 -5.30 0.83
N PHE A 159 -11.06 -5.59 2.12
CA PHE A 159 -10.71 -6.89 2.68
C PHE A 159 -12.00 -7.65 2.97
N VAL A 160 -12.19 -8.78 2.29
CA VAL A 160 -13.28 -9.73 2.51
C VAL A 160 -12.67 -10.93 3.22
N ILE A 161 -12.98 -11.06 4.51
CA ILE A 161 -12.50 -12.13 5.38
C ILE A 161 -13.66 -13.06 5.60
N GLU A 162 -13.60 -14.25 5.05
CA GLU A 162 -14.62 -15.30 5.17
C GLU A 162 -14.00 -16.56 5.80
N PRO A 163 -14.81 -17.49 6.34
CA PRO A 163 -14.26 -18.74 6.86
C PRO A 163 -13.42 -19.47 5.82
N GLY A 164 -12.12 -19.57 6.09
CA GLY A 164 -11.14 -20.23 5.23
C GLY A 164 -10.50 -19.37 4.14
N SER A 165 -10.93 -18.12 3.93
CA SER A 165 -10.37 -17.27 2.86
C SER A 165 -10.22 -15.81 3.23
N LEU A 166 -9.22 -15.17 2.62
CA LEU A 166 -9.02 -13.73 2.60
C LEU A 166 -8.97 -13.27 1.14
N THR A 167 -9.86 -12.35 0.77
CA THR A 167 -9.86 -11.70 -0.54
C THR A 167 -9.56 -10.22 -0.37
N ILE A 168 -8.62 -9.68 -1.16
CA ILE A 168 -8.34 -8.24 -1.22
C ILE A 168 -8.74 -7.74 -2.59
N VAL A 169 -9.46 -6.61 -2.61
CA VAL A 169 -9.98 -6.00 -3.83
C VAL A 169 -9.67 -4.51 -3.86
N ALA A 170 -9.14 -4.05 -4.98
CA ALA A 170 -8.91 -2.64 -5.25
C ALA A 170 -9.50 -2.24 -6.61
N LEU A 171 -10.05 -1.04 -6.74
CA LEU A 171 -10.58 -0.51 -8.00
C LEU A 171 -10.62 1.02 -8.01
N ASP A 172 -10.57 1.61 -9.22
CA ASP A 172 -10.70 3.07 -9.43
C ASP A 172 -11.83 3.46 -10.40
N GLY A 173 -12.62 2.48 -10.84
CA GLY A 173 -13.69 2.65 -11.83
C GLY A 173 -13.25 2.43 -13.28
N TYR A 174 -11.95 2.23 -13.55
CA TYR A 174 -11.40 1.90 -14.86
C TYR A 174 -10.63 0.58 -14.87
N ARG A 175 -10.22 0.13 -13.72
CA ARG A 175 -9.51 -1.12 -13.49
C ARG A 175 -9.89 -1.71 -12.15
N LEU A 176 -9.68 -3.00 -12.01
CA LEU A 176 -9.96 -3.78 -10.81
C LEU A 176 -8.82 -4.78 -10.61
N ALA A 177 -8.41 -4.98 -9.38
CA ALA A 177 -7.47 -6.01 -8.98
C ALA A 177 -8.05 -6.82 -7.83
N ILE A 178 -8.02 -8.14 -7.93
CA ILE A 178 -8.50 -9.09 -6.93
C ILE A 178 -7.41 -10.12 -6.69
N ILE A 179 -7.18 -10.45 -5.44
CA ILE A 179 -6.38 -11.59 -5.02
C ILE A 179 -7.08 -12.32 -3.90
N GLN A 180 -7.06 -13.65 -3.93
CA GLN A 180 -7.61 -14.50 -2.88
C GLN A 180 -6.56 -15.49 -2.40
N ARG A 181 -6.55 -15.75 -1.08
CA ARG A 181 -5.69 -16.75 -0.45
C ARG A 181 -6.48 -17.51 0.61
N ASP A 182 -6.15 -18.78 0.75
CA ASP A 182 -6.66 -19.60 1.83
C ASP A 182 -6.00 -19.19 3.15
N VAL A 183 -6.80 -18.95 4.17
CA VAL A 183 -6.35 -18.54 5.50
C VAL A 183 -7.14 -19.26 6.58
N THR A 184 -6.53 -19.43 7.76
CA THR A 184 -7.26 -19.96 8.91
C THR A 184 -8.02 -18.82 9.59
N CYS A 185 -9.29 -18.68 9.26
CA CYS A 185 -10.20 -17.73 9.88
C CYS A 185 -11.60 -18.33 9.98
N THR A 186 -12.35 -17.98 11.04
CA THR A 186 -13.73 -18.42 11.26
C THR A 186 -14.73 -17.25 11.22
N ARG A 187 -14.25 -16.05 10.90
CA ARG A 187 -15.05 -14.83 10.90
C ARG A 187 -15.48 -14.46 9.50
N ASP A 188 -16.58 -13.72 9.45
CA ASP A 188 -17.10 -13.08 8.23
C ASP A 188 -17.14 -11.57 8.49
N ILE A 189 -16.24 -10.83 7.84
CA ILE A 189 -16.15 -9.38 7.97
C ILE A 189 -15.68 -8.76 6.65
N ARG A 190 -16.29 -7.64 6.28
CA ARG A 190 -15.90 -6.82 5.14
C ARG A 190 -15.49 -5.45 5.64
N ILE A 191 -14.26 -5.04 5.36
CA ILE A 191 -13.68 -3.77 5.80
C ILE A 191 -12.92 -3.11 4.66
N ILE A 192 -12.93 -1.77 4.64
CA ILE A 192 -12.16 -0.99 3.67
C ILE A 192 -11.03 -0.31 4.41
N ILE A 193 -9.79 -0.69 4.06
CA ILE A 193 -8.58 -0.18 4.70
C ILE A 193 -7.96 0.89 3.79
N PRO A 194 -7.64 2.09 4.31
CA PRO A 194 -7.01 3.14 3.52
C PRO A 194 -5.72 2.67 2.85
N ALA A 195 -5.53 3.01 1.57
CA ALA A 195 -4.31 2.66 0.83
C ALA A 195 -3.04 3.19 1.51
N LYS A 196 -3.09 4.39 2.12
CA LYS A 196 -1.99 4.96 2.90
C LYS A 196 -1.53 4.01 4.01
N THR A 197 -2.47 3.45 4.77
CA THR A 197 -2.17 2.50 5.85
C THR A 197 -1.46 1.26 5.32
N LEU A 198 -1.96 0.68 4.23
CA LEU A 198 -1.38 -0.52 3.63
C LEU A 198 0.01 -0.26 3.03
N GLN A 199 0.23 0.92 2.44
CA GLN A 199 1.55 1.34 1.96
C GLN A 199 2.56 1.50 3.10
N GLU A 200 2.15 2.02 4.26
CA GLU A 200 3.05 2.10 5.42
C GLU A 200 3.24 0.72 6.08
N LEU A 201 2.20 -0.13 6.12
CA LEU A 201 2.32 -1.51 6.56
C LEU A 201 3.37 -2.28 5.75
N LEU A 202 3.38 -2.16 4.42
CA LEU A 202 4.37 -2.81 3.55
C LEU A 202 5.82 -2.49 3.93
N LYS A 203 6.09 -1.29 4.44
CA LYS A 203 7.44 -0.85 4.85
C LYS A 203 7.85 -1.39 6.23
N ILE A 204 6.87 -1.81 7.05
CA ILE A 204 7.05 -2.28 8.43
C ILE A 204 7.03 -3.80 8.53
N LEU A 205 6.37 -4.48 7.57
CA LEU A 205 6.32 -5.94 7.55
C LEU A 205 7.70 -6.55 7.70
N GLY A 206 7.82 -7.51 8.62
CA GLY A 206 9.05 -8.24 8.90
C GLY A 206 9.48 -9.24 7.83
N GLY A 207 10.27 -10.21 8.22
CA GLY A 207 10.73 -11.30 7.36
C GLY A 207 9.58 -12.11 6.77
N PRO A 208 9.82 -12.89 5.68
CA PRO A 208 8.77 -13.55 4.92
C PRO A 208 7.90 -14.49 5.77
N ASP A 209 8.49 -15.21 6.71
CA ASP A 209 7.80 -16.18 7.55
C ASP A 209 7.32 -15.59 8.89
N GLU A 210 7.66 -14.34 9.19
CA GLU A 210 7.17 -13.67 10.38
C GLU A 210 5.66 -13.45 10.31
N PRO A 211 4.95 -13.56 11.44
CA PRO A 211 3.52 -13.38 11.46
C PRO A 211 3.14 -11.88 11.41
N VAL A 212 2.07 -11.59 10.69
CA VAL A 212 1.28 -10.39 10.89
C VAL A 212 -0.07 -10.77 11.48
N LYS A 213 -0.33 -10.26 12.67
CA LYS A 213 -1.63 -10.40 13.34
C LYS A 213 -2.53 -9.26 12.93
N ILE A 214 -3.77 -9.57 12.59
CA ILE A 214 -4.79 -8.62 12.15
C ILE A 214 -5.97 -8.72 13.11
N ASP A 215 -6.27 -7.62 13.78
CA ASP A 215 -7.46 -7.48 14.62
C ASP A 215 -8.34 -6.39 14.00
N ALA A 216 -9.63 -6.67 13.79
CA ALA A 216 -10.53 -5.71 13.17
C ALA A 216 -11.89 -5.66 13.88
N ASN A 217 -12.46 -4.46 13.92
CA ASN A 217 -13.84 -4.22 14.28
C ASN A 217 -14.51 -3.35 13.20
N ARG A 218 -15.69 -2.77 13.49
CA ARG A 218 -16.43 -1.96 12.50
C ARG A 218 -15.79 -0.62 12.16
N ARG A 219 -14.85 -0.11 12.96
CA ARG A 219 -14.28 1.24 12.82
C ARG A 219 -12.77 1.25 12.61
N TYR A 220 -12.07 0.23 13.12
CA TYR A 220 -10.62 0.19 13.15
C TYR A 220 -10.10 -1.19 12.76
N VAL A 221 -8.92 -1.19 12.17
CA VAL A 221 -8.07 -2.36 12.00
C VAL A 221 -6.75 -2.12 12.73
N VAL A 222 -6.21 -3.18 13.31
CA VAL A 222 -4.90 -3.18 13.97
C VAL A 222 -4.05 -4.28 13.37
N PHE A 223 -2.86 -3.92 12.91
CA PHE A 223 -1.83 -4.85 12.47
C PHE A 223 -0.72 -4.88 13.53
N THR A 224 -0.34 -6.09 13.95
CA THR A 224 0.82 -6.28 14.85
C THR A 224 1.84 -7.15 14.15
N THR A 225 3.02 -6.62 13.91
CA THR A 225 4.12 -7.29 13.19
C THR A 225 5.44 -6.61 13.49
N ASN A 226 6.56 -7.37 13.49
CA ASN A 226 7.93 -6.84 13.58
C ASN A 226 8.13 -5.81 14.73
N GLY A 227 7.51 -6.05 15.88
CA GLY A 227 7.60 -5.15 17.04
C GLY A 227 6.78 -3.86 16.94
N TYR A 228 6.01 -3.67 15.86
CA TYR A 228 5.13 -2.52 15.66
C TYR A 228 3.66 -2.92 15.78
N THR A 229 2.88 -1.96 16.25
CA THR A 229 1.41 -1.99 16.20
C THR A 229 0.94 -0.82 15.36
N ILE A 230 0.24 -1.11 14.27
CA ILE A 230 -0.33 -0.12 13.34
C ILE A 230 -1.84 -0.15 13.51
N MET A 231 -2.42 0.91 14.00
CA MET A 231 -3.86 1.11 14.10
C MET A 231 -4.31 2.02 12.98
N SER A 232 -5.39 1.69 12.30
CA SER A 232 -5.99 2.54 11.28
C SER A 232 -7.50 2.61 11.42
N ARG A 233 -8.04 3.80 11.21
CA ARG A 233 -9.46 3.99 10.99
C ARG A 233 -9.85 3.41 9.64
N LEU A 234 -10.98 2.72 9.59
CA LEU A 234 -11.54 2.17 8.35
C LEU A 234 -12.28 3.25 7.56
N ILE A 235 -12.32 3.09 6.24
CA ILE A 235 -13.15 3.92 5.37
C ILE A 235 -14.59 3.43 5.47
N GLU A 236 -15.51 4.34 5.80
CA GLU A 236 -16.93 4.07 5.81
C GLU A 236 -17.52 4.24 4.41
N GLY A 237 -18.48 3.40 4.05
CA GLY A 237 -19.23 3.49 2.78
C GLY A 237 -19.37 2.14 2.09
N ASP A 238 -20.15 2.15 1.00
CA ASP A 238 -20.40 0.97 0.20
C ASP A 238 -19.30 0.79 -0.87
N PHE A 239 -18.66 -0.35 -0.85
CA PHE A 239 -17.76 -0.75 -1.93
C PHE A 239 -18.58 -1.30 -3.11
N LEU A 240 -18.12 -1.05 -4.34
CA LEU A 240 -18.79 -1.57 -5.54
C LEU A 240 -18.94 -3.10 -5.46
N ASN A 241 -20.08 -3.62 -5.90
CA ASN A 241 -20.22 -5.05 -6.13
C ASN A 241 -19.31 -5.46 -7.31
N TYR A 242 -18.06 -5.77 -7.00
CA TYR A 242 -17.02 -6.07 -7.98
C TYR A 242 -17.28 -7.36 -8.76
N GLU A 243 -17.96 -8.32 -8.15
CA GLU A 243 -18.30 -9.59 -8.81
C GLU A 243 -19.20 -9.40 -10.03
N SER A 244 -20.09 -8.39 -9.96
CA SER A 244 -21.05 -8.09 -11.03
C SER A 244 -20.42 -7.49 -12.29
N VAL A 245 -19.18 -6.97 -12.19
CA VAL A 245 -18.49 -6.34 -13.34
C VAL A 245 -17.51 -7.28 -14.02
N ILE A 246 -17.26 -8.45 -13.46
CA ILE A 246 -16.40 -9.49 -14.05
C ILE A 246 -17.14 -10.19 -15.18
N PRO A 247 -16.65 -10.14 -16.43
CA PRO A 247 -17.24 -10.89 -17.54
C PRO A 247 -17.28 -12.40 -17.24
N LYS A 248 -18.42 -13.03 -17.53
CA LYS A 248 -18.61 -14.48 -17.37
C LYS A 248 -18.32 -15.26 -18.67
N GLU A 249 -18.37 -14.57 -19.80
CA GLU A 249 -18.16 -15.14 -21.12
C GLU A 249 -16.87 -14.59 -21.73
N LYS A 250 -16.23 -15.40 -22.56
CA LYS A 250 -15.04 -15.06 -23.32
C LYS A 250 -15.14 -15.63 -24.72
N HIS A 251 -14.72 -14.87 -25.71
CA HIS A 251 -14.67 -15.29 -27.13
C HIS A 251 -13.23 -15.45 -27.60
N THR A 252 -12.28 -14.77 -26.95
CA THR A 252 -10.87 -14.85 -27.31
C THR A 252 -10.03 -15.02 -26.06
N THR A 253 -9.09 -15.93 -26.11
CA THR A 253 -8.10 -16.18 -25.06
C THR A 253 -6.70 -16.09 -25.65
N VAL A 254 -5.83 -15.28 -25.06
CA VAL A 254 -4.45 -15.10 -25.51
C VAL A 254 -3.51 -15.28 -24.33
N VAL A 255 -2.47 -16.07 -24.51
CA VAL A 255 -1.37 -16.15 -23.53
C VAL A 255 -0.18 -15.37 -24.09
N VAL A 256 0.37 -14.49 -23.28
CA VAL A 256 1.48 -13.61 -23.65
C VAL A 256 2.62 -13.70 -22.64
N ASP A 257 3.87 -13.52 -23.11
CA ASP A 257 5.01 -13.25 -22.27
C ASP A 257 4.88 -11.83 -21.67
N CYS A 258 4.83 -11.73 -20.34
CA CYS A 258 4.63 -10.46 -19.64
C CYS A 258 5.74 -9.46 -19.94
N ARG A 259 7.00 -9.91 -19.99
CA ARG A 259 8.14 -9.02 -20.23
C ARG A 259 8.11 -8.41 -21.62
N ARG A 260 7.87 -9.23 -22.64
CA ARG A 260 7.72 -8.75 -24.02
C ARG A 260 6.58 -7.76 -24.16
N PHE A 261 5.45 -8.04 -23.51
CA PHE A 261 4.29 -7.17 -23.56
C PHE A 261 4.54 -5.83 -22.88
N ILE A 262 5.17 -5.83 -21.69
CA ILE A 262 5.61 -4.61 -21.00
C ILE A 262 6.53 -3.78 -21.91
N ASP A 263 7.59 -4.38 -22.42
CA ASP A 263 8.60 -3.69 -23.25
C ASP A 263 7.96 -3.08 -24.50
N THR A 264 6.99 -3.77 -25.12
CA THR A 264 6.25 -3.29 -26.31
C THR A 264 5.33 -2.11 -25.96
N ILE A 265 4.60 -2.19 -24.84
CA ILE A 265 3.75 -1.08 -24.39
C ILE A 265 4.61 0.12 -23.98
N GLU A 266 5.75 -0.09 -23.30
CA GLU A 266 6.68 0.99 -22.92
C GLU A 266 7.20 1.73 -24.14
N ARG A 267 7.66 1.01 -25.20
CA ARG A 267 8.10 1.63 -26.45
C ARG A 267 6.98 2.42 -27.12
N ALA A 268 5.76 1.85 -27.19
CA ALA A 268 4.62 2.54 -27.77
C ALA A 268 4.18 3.76 -26.94
N SER A 269 4.46 3.76 -25.65
CA SER A 269 4.11 4.87 -24.73
C SER A 269 5.02 6.09 -24.86
N LEU A 270 6.18 5.99 -25.52
CA LEU A 270 7.13 7.10 -25.66
C LEU A 270 6.55 8.35 -26.35
N ILE A 271 5.53 8.17 -27.20
CA ILE A 271 4.83 9.26 -27.89
C ILE A 271 3.53 9.68 -27.19
N ILE A 272 3.18 9.07 -26.05
CA ILE A 272 2.01 9.43 -25.24
C ILE A 272 2.47 10.39 -24.15
N THR A 273 1.86 11.57 -24.07
CA THR A 273 2.13 12.54 -23.02
C THR A 273 0.90 12.70 -22.12
N GLU A 274 1.06 13.28 -20.94
CA GLU A 274 -0.07 13.56 -20.01
C GLU A 274 -1.16 14.46 -20.65
N ARG A 275 -0.78 15.30 -21.63
CA ARG A 275 -1.70 16.14 -22.38
C ARG A 275 -2.38 15.39 -23.53
N LEU A 276 -1.66 14.43 -24.14
CA LEU A 276 -2.12 13.64 -25.28
C LEU A 276 -2.48 12.24 -24.78
N LYS A 277 -3.63 12.11 -24.16
CA LYS A 277 -4.15 10.83 -23.61
C LYS A 277 -4.68 9.93 -24.75
N ASN A 278 -3.88 9.69 -25.78
CA ASN A 278 -4.27 8.80 -26.86
C ASN A 278 -4.22 7.35 -26.39
N PRO A 279 -5.25 6.54 -26.65
CA PRO A 279 -5.23 5.13 -26.29
C PRO A 279 -4.22 4.36 -27.13
N LEU A 280 -3.64 3.33 -26.54
CA LEU A 280 -3.00 2.27 -27.31
C LEU A 280 -4.07 1.45 -28.02
N ARG A 281 -3.84 1.12 -29.30
CA ARG A 281 -4.62 0.13 -30.04
C ARG A 281 -3.85 -1.19 -30.01
N ILE A 282 -4.45 -2.22 -29.45
CA ILE A 282 -3.85 -3.55 -29.36
C ILE A 282 -4.69 -4.52 -30.15
N THR A 283 -4.09 -5.11 -31.18
CA THR A 283 -4.71 -6.18 -31.99
C THR A 283 -4.14 -7.51 -31.54
N PHE A 284 -4.99 -8.41 -31.13
CA PHE A 284 -4.66 -9.79 -30.79
C PHE A 284 -5.03 -10.70 -31.96
N SER A 285 -4.06 -11.43 -32.49
CA SER A 285 -4.23 -12.40 -33.58
C SER A 285 -3.42 -13.68 -33.33
N PRO A 286 -3.64 -14.75 -34.07
CA PRO A 286 -2.86 -15.99 -33.93
C PRO A 286 -1.37 -15.83 -34.14
N GLU A 287 -0.97 -14.92 -35.04
CA GLU A 287 0.43 -14.74 -35.43
C GLU A 287 1.12 -13.67 -34.57
N THR A 288 0.39 -12.60 -34.20
CA THR A 288 1.00 -11.45 -33.54
C THR A 288 0.04 -10.75 -32.59
N VAL A 289 0.60 -10.19 -31.52
CA VAL A 289 0.01 -9.12 -30.71
C VAL A 289 0.63 -7.81 -31.20
N THR A 290 -0.16 -6.99 -31.90
CA THR A 290 0.32 -5.73 -32.47
C THR A 290 -0.14 -4.56 -31.61
N VAL A 291 0.79 -3.72 -31.16
CA VAL A 291 0.53 -2.50 -30.37
C VAL A 291 0.77 -1.28 -31.24
N ARG A 292 -0.25 -0.42 -31.38
CA ARG A 292 -0.19 0.81 -32.18
C ARG A 292 -0.56 2.01 -31.35
N CYS A 293 0.15 3.10 -31.59
CA CYS A 293 -0.21 4.42 -31.09
C CYS A 293 0.07 5.49 -32.15
N GLN A 294 -0.84 6.46 -32.24
CA GLN A 294 -0.67 7.63 -33.11
C GLN A 294 -1.01 8.88 -32.30
N THR A 295 -0.11 9.85 -32.34
CA THR A 295 -0.26 11.17 -31.71
C THR A 295 0.25 12.26 -32.66
N ASN A 296 0.15 13.52 -32.27
CA ASN A 296 0.77 14.62 -33.00
C ASN A 296 2.31 14.55 -33.02
N LEU A 297 2.92 13.74 -32.14
CA LEU A 297 4.37 13.55 -32.07
C LEU A 297 4.87 12.49 -33.05
N GLY A 298 3.98 11.61 -33.51
CA GLY A 298 4.35 10.53 -34.44
C GLY A 298 3.46 9.31 -34.34
N LYS A 299 3.93 8.22 -34.93
CA LYS A 299 3.26 6.92 -34.97
C LYS A 299 4.25 5.84 -34.54
N VAL A 300 3.77 4.93 -33.70
CA VAL A 300 4.49 3.70 -33.32
C VAL A 300 3.64 2.50 -33.73
N VAL A 301 4.31 1.48 -34.26
CA VAL A 301 3.79 0.14 -34.46
C VAL A 301 4.86 -0.81 -33.96
N ASP A 302 4.49 -1.67 -33.04
CA ASP A 302 5.38 -2.68 -32.48
C ASP A 302 4.60 -3.98 -32.31
N GLU A 303 5.26 -5.12 -32.37
CA GLU A 303 4.59 -6.43 -32.33
C GLU A 303 5.47 -7.52 -31.74
N PHE A 304 4.80 -8.54 -31.22
CA PHE A 304 5.44 -9.77 -30.72
C PHE A 304 4.49 -10.97 -30.90
N PRO A 305 5.00 -12.20 -31.05
CA PRO A 305 4.15 -13.38 -31.15
C PRO A 305 3.50 -13.69 -29.78
N PRO A 306 2.21 -14.11 -29.75
CA PRO A 306 1.61 -14.69 -28.56
C PRO A 306 2.22 -16.07 -28.28
N GLU A 307 2.14 -16.54 -27.03
CA GLU A 307 2.49 -17.92 -26.66
C GLU A 307 1.39 -18.91 -27.09
N SER A 308 0.13 -18.48 -26.98
CA SER A 308 -1.03 -19.18 -27.53
C SER A 308 -2.16 -18.21 -27.86
N PHE A 309 -3.03 -18.61 -28.78
CA PHE A 309 -4.19 -17.84 -29.19
C PHE A 309 -5.36 -18.79 -29.50
N GLU A 310 -6.55 -18.48 -28.98
CA GLU A 310 -7.79 -19.19 -29.24
C GLU A 310 -8.92 -18.16 -29.41
N GLY A 311 -9.74 -18.30 -30.45
CA GLY A 311 -10.90 -17.45 -30.71
C GLY A 311 -10.72 -16.50 -31.88
N ASP A 312 -11.41 -15.36 -31.84
CA ASP A 312 -11.47 -14.38 -32.92
C ASP A 312 -10.39 -13.29 -32.79
N VAL A 313 -9.92 -12.78 -33.95
CA VAL A 313 -9.05 -11.62 -33.98
C VAL A 313 -9.80 -10.39 -33.44
N VAL A 314 -9.19 -9.67 -32.50
CA VAL A 314 -9.84 -8.53 -31.86
C VAL A 314 -8.88 -7.35 -31.71
N GLU A 315 -9.37 -6.14 -31.99
CA GLU A 315 -8.66 -4.87 -31.73
C GLU A 315 -9.35 -4.12 -30.59
N ILE A 316 -8.58 -3.70 -29.60
CA ILE A 316 -9.09 -3.02 -28.39
C ILE A 316 -8.21 -1.80 -28.09
N GLY A 317 -8.85 -0.71 -27.63
CA GLY A 317 -8.17 0.45 -27.08
C GLY A 317 -7.91 0.33 -25.59
N PHE A 318 -6.70 0.71 -25.14
CA PHE A 318 -6.36 0.73 -23.74
C PHE A 318 -5.66 2.01 -23.31
N ASN A 319 -5.84 2.36 -22.04
CA ASN A 319 -4.96 3.27 -21.36
C ASN A 319 -3.63 2.54 -21.07
N ASN A 320 -2.52 3.06 -21.59
CA ASN A 320 -1.19 2.45 -21.45
C ASN A 320 -0.78 2.25 -19.99
N ARG A 321 -1.06 3.22 -19.12
CA ARG A 321 -0.73 3.14 -17.69
C ARG A 321 -1.46 1.99 -17.00
N TYR A 322 -2.76 1.82 -17.27
CA TYR A 322 -3.55 0.76 -16.62
C TYR A 322 -3.06 -0.64 -17.03
N MET A 323 -2.71 -0.82 -18.29
CA MET A 323 -2.13 -2.08 -18.75
C MET A 323 -0.74 -2.33 -18.15
N LEU A 324 0.13 -1.32 -18.15
CA LEU A 324 1.47 -1.44 -17.55
C LEU A 324 1.41 -1.73 -16.06
N ASP A 325 0.52 -1.07 -15.32
CA ASP A 325 0.38 -1.31 -13.88
C ASP A 325 -0.06 -2.75 -13.60
N ALA A 326 -1.04 -3.27 -14.34
CA ALA A 326 -1.48 -4.66 -14.20
C ALA A 326 -0.35 -5.66 -14.53
N LEU A 327 0.34 -5.46 -15.66
CA LEU A 327 1.43 -6.33 -16.09
C LEU A 327 2.65 -6.31 -15.15
N ARG A 328 3.00 -5.14 -14.60
CA ARG A 328 4.14 -5.00 -13.67
C ARG A 328 3.87 -5.61 -12.30
N ASN A 329 2.61 -5.57 -11.84
CA ASN A 329 2.25 -6.06 -10.51
C ASN A 329 1.80 -7.53 -10.49
N CYS A 330 1.60 -8.18 -11.64
CA CYS A 330 1.24 -9.61 -11.69
C CYS A 330 2.38 -10.52 -11.17
N ARG A 331 3.66 -10.13 -11.39
CA ARG A 331 4.85 -10.92 -11.02
C ARG A 331 4.83 -12.34 -11.57
N CYS A 332 4.26 -12.54 -12.76
CA CYS A 332 4.29 -13.80 -13.48
C CYS A 332 5.06 -13.66 -14.82
N GLU A 333 5.58 -14.75 -15.33
CA GLU A 333 6.28 -14.78 -16.62
C GLU A 333 5.29 -14.65 -17.77
N LYS A 334 4.16 -15.35 -17.67
CA LYS A 334 3.11 -15.38 -18.69
C LYS A 334 1.77 -14.98 -18.10
N MET A 335 0.96 -14.34 -18.93
CA MET A 335 -0.37 -13.87 -18.58
C MET A 335 -1.40 -14.36 -19.59
N ARG A 336 -2.51 -14.88 -19.07
CA ARG A 336 -3.70 -15.22 -19.86
C ARG A 336 -4.62 -14.00 -19.90
N ILE A 337 -4.95 -13.59 -21.13
CA ILE A 337 -5.84 -12.47 -21.41
C ILE A 337 -7.15 -13.04 -21.97
N GLU A 338 -8.27 -12.76 -21.31
CA GLU A 338 -9.60 -13.20 -21.71
C GLU A 338 -10.44 -11.99 -22.16
N ILE A 339 -10.99 -12.11 -23.37
CA ILE A 339 -11.65 -11.01 -24.08
C ILE A 339 -13.03 -11.50 -24.54
N ASN A 340 -14.07 -10.75 -24.18
CA ASN A 340 -15.43 -11.00 -24.64
C ASN A 340 -15.82 -10.13 -25.87
N GLY A 341 -15.10 -9.06 -26.13
CA GLY A 341 -15.32 -8.18 -27.27
C GLY A 341 -14.61 -6.84 -27.12
N PRO A 342 -14.59 -6.01 -28.17
CA PRO A 342 -13.77 -4.81 -28.24
C PRO A 342 -14.20 -3.68 -27.29
N LEU A 343 -15.41 -3.75 -26.73
CA LEU A 343 -15.96 -2.78 -25.77
C LEU A 343 -16.25 -3.38 -24.40
N SER A 344 -15.94 -4.65 -24.21
CA SER A 344 -16.11 -5.35 -22.93
C SER A 344 -14.85 -5.22 -22.07
N PRO A 345 -14.96 -5.26 -20.74
CA PRO A 345 -13.80 -5.35 -19.87
C PRO A 345 -12.93 -6.55 -20.24
N VAL A 346 -11.62 -6.38 -20.16
CA VAL A 346 -10.64 -7.44 -20.42
C VAL A 346 -10.10 -7.97 -19.11
N LEU A 347 -10.08 -9.29 -18.98
CA LEU A 347 -9.49 -9.97 -17.84
C LEU A 347 -8.03 -10.32 -18.11
N LEU A 348 -7.20 -10.11 -17.11
CA LEU A 348 -5.80 -10.48 -17.07
C LEU A 348 -5.63 -11.46 -15.89
N LEU A 349 -5.23 -12.68 -16.18
CA LEU A 349 -5.18 -13.80 -15.27
C LEU A 349 -3.80 -14.47 -15.32
N PRO A 350 -3.37 -15.21 -14.30
CA PRO A 350 -2.19 -16.06 -14.44
C PRO A 350 -2.41 -17.08 -15.58
N GLU A 351 -1.33 -17.58 -16.18
CA GLU A 351 -1.41 -18.60 -17.26
C GLU A 351 -2.26 -19.80 -16.82
N GLU A 352 -2.03 -20.28 -15.60
CA GLU A 352 -2.81 -21.35 -14.97
C GLU A 352 -3.43 -20.87 -13.65
N GLY A 353 -4.60 -21.43 -13.32
CA GLY A 353 -5.29 -21.09 -12.07
C GLY A 353 -5.97 -19.73 -12.06
N HIS A 354 -6.23 -19.23 -10.84
CA HIS A 354 -6.93 -17.98 -10.56
C HIS A 354 -6.33 -17.25 -9.34
N ASP A 355 -5.01 -17.30 -9.17
CA ASP A 355 -4.31 -16.67 -8.02
C ASP A 355 -4.63 -15.20 -7.85
N PHE A 356 -4.84 -14.51 -8.97
CA PHE A 356 -5.32 -13.14 -9.03
C PHE A 356 -6.23 -12.95 -10.25
N THR A 357 -7.05 -11.92 -10.20
CA THR A 357 -7.87 -11.47 -11.34
C THR A 357 -7.71 -9.97 -11.47
N TYR A 358 -7.19 -9.53 -12.61
CA TYR A 358 -7.17 -8.12 -12.96
C TYR A 358 -8.18 -7.85 -14.08
N LEU A 359 -8.77 -6.68 -14.04
CA LEU A 359 -9.70 -6.21 -15.08
C LEU A 359 -9.31 -4.82 -15.51
N VAL A 360 -9.28 -4.60 -16.82
CA VAL A 360 -9.03 -3.27 -17.41
C VAL A 360 -10.16 -2.94 -18.37
N LEU A 361 -10.75 -1.76 -18.19
CA LEU A 361 -11.78 -1.26 -19.11
C LEU A 361 -11.15 -0.78 -20.41
N PRO A 362 -11.78 -1.09 -21.56
CA PRO A 362 -11.35 -0.57 -22.86
C PRO A 362 -11.63 0.93 -22.98
N VAL A 363 -10.83 1.59 -23.80
CA VAL A 363 -11.03 2.99 -24.22
C VAL A 363 -11.60 3.01 -25.62
N ARG A 364 -12.71 3.73 -25.81
CA ARG A 364 -13.31 3.90 -27.14
C ARG A 364 -12.40 4.75 -28.02
N PHE A 365 -12.20 4.32 -29.25
CA PHE A 365 -11.58 5.16 -30.27
C PHE A 365 -12.56 6.26 -30.69
N LYS A 366 -12.06 7.49 -30.86
CA LYS A 366 -12.78 8.45 -31.71
C LYS A 366 -12.61 7.95 -33.13
N ASN A 367 -13.72 7.68 -33.82
CA ASN A 367 -13.65 7.38 -35.25
C ASN A 367 -12.93 8.55 -35.93
N GLU A 368 -11.80 8.27 -36.52
CA GLU A 368 -11.16 9.18 -37.48
C GLU A 368 -12.07 9.19 -38.71
N GLY A 369 -12.98 10.20 -38.76
CA GLY A 369 -13.77 10.49 -39.93
C GLY A 369 -12.95 11.21 -40.99
#